data_036ed99d308ec462f6393bf8f44c2d74
#
_entry.id   036ed99d308ec462f6393bf8f44c2d74
#
_cell.length_a   1.000
_cell.length_b   1.000
_cell.length_c   1.000
_cell.angle_alpha   90.00
_cell.angle_beta   90.00
_cell.angle_gamma   90.00
#
_symmetry.space_group_name_H-M   'P 1'
#
loop_
_entity.id
_entity.type
_entity.pdbx_description
1 polymer ?
#
loop_
_entity_poly.entity_id
_entity_poly.type
_entity_poly.pdbx_seq_one_letter_code
_entity_poly.pdbx_strand_id
1 'polypeptide(L)'
;MTRALFVNSGMLGHSAFAGLMTDITGRVPGLDASHINLSSNLTRTDRVLRRLFSLPLTPSTGPAANLDLRRWRQEMNVGLLAARRIRTAERQGAFDALHFHTQATAYASLARMRATPSIVSLDCTQHLASQEAASRLGRASYRASIVHDGRVFRAAAAIVATSKWAARDLASGYPDCANKVRVLPFPVNVDAFGRDWAGERTLRARQPGYRPRVLFMGGDFPRKGGAELLDAWRESGLGERAALDLVTDWPVRADTIPAGASIVRGVTAYSPRWLELWRSADLFVMPARHEAFGIVYEEAAASGIPAIGSDINAVPEIISDGETGLLVQPGDRAGLVRAIGALIDSADLRERLGRAARQHVSQRAAVPVYAALLGSIIRQVVNSDVRQRA
;
A
#
# COMPACT_ATOMS: atom_id res chain seq x y z
N MET A 1 -21.81 -21.00 -8.90
CA MET A 1 -21.42 -19.63 -8.53
C MET A 1 -20.68 -19.71 -7.21
N THR A 2 -19.46 -19.21 -7.12
CA THR A 2 -18.63 -19.30 -5.92
C THR A 2 -18.98 -18.14 -4.98
N ARG A 3 -19.36 -18.41 -3.73
CA ARG A 3 -19.61 -17.39 -2.73
C ARG A 3 -18.35 -17.13 -1.91
N ALA A 4 -17.83 -15.92 -1.95
CA ALA A 4 -16.61 -15.56 -1.23
C ALA A 4 -16.82 -14.35 -0.31
N LEU A 5 -16.21 -14.41 0.89
CA LEU A 5 -16.24 -13.32 1.85
C LEU A 5 -14.86 -12.63 1.91
N PHE A 6 -14.86 -11.34 1.66
CA PHE A 6 -13.68 -10.48 1.70
C PHE A 6 -13.64 -9.67 2.98
N VAL A 7 -12.59 -9.87 3.78
CA VAL A 7 -12.39 -9.20 5.07
C VAL A 7 -11.26 -8.20 4.96
N ASN A 8 -11.60 -6.91 4.89
CA ASN A 8 -10.66 -5.82 4.69
C ASN A 8 -10.41 -5.08 6.02
N SER A 9 -9.15 -4.81 6.35
CA SER A 9 -8.79 -4.07 7.56
C SER A 9 -9.32 -2.62 7.51
N GLY A 10 -9.30 -2.00 6.34
CA GLY A 10 -9.73 -0.61 6.12
C GLY A 10 -8.91 0.42 6.88
N MET A 11 -7.74 0.05 7.40
CA MET A 11 -6.86 0.95 8.16
C MET A 11 -5.72 1.46 7.28
N LEU A 12 -5.23 2.68 7.56
CA LEU A 12 -4.13 3.33 6.82
C LEU A 12 -4.43 3.40 5.31
N GLY A 13 -3.44 3.14 4.45
CA GLY A 13 -3.58 3.13 2.99
C GLY A 13 -4.55 2.07 2.43
N HIS A 14 -4.99 1.11 3.26
CA HIS A 14 -5.89 0.02 2.85
C HIS A 14 -7.36 0.44 2.70
N SER A 15 -7.75 1.66 3.05
CA SER A 15 -9.13 2.14 2.87
C SER A 15 -9.48 2.30 1.38
N ALA A 16 -8.56 2.85 0.59
CA ALA A 16 -8.71 2.96 -0.87
C ALA A 16 -8.78 1.58 -1.54
N PHE A 17 -7.92 0.65 -1.10
CA PHE A 17 -7.94 -0.74 -1.55
C PHE A 17 -9.29 -1.43 -1.26
N ALA A 18 -9.88 -1.22 -0.08
CA ALA A 18 -11.18 -1.80 0.26
C ALA A 18 -12.30 -1.32 -0.68
N GLY A 19 -12.25 -0.06 -1.12
CA GLY A 19 -13.15 0.49 -2.14
C GLY A 19 -12.98 -0.18 -3.51
N LEU A 20 -11.72 -0.35 -3.94
CA LEU A 20 -11.39 -1.02 -5.20
C LEU A 20 -11.79 -2.49 -5.21
N MET A 21 -11.73 -3.19 -4.08
CA MET A 21 -12.08 -4.61 -4.00
C MET A 21 -13.53 -4.90 -4.39
N THR A 22 -14.46 -4.00 -4.17
CA THR A 22 -15.85 -4.17 -4.61
C THR A 22 -15.96 -4.12 -6.14
N ASP A 23 -15.26 -3.19 -6.81
CA ASP A 23 -15.22 -3.13 -8.27
C ASP A 23 -14.49 -4.35 -8.85
N ILE A 24 -13.35 -4.73 -8.27
CA ILE A 24 -12.56 -5.90 -8.70
C ILE A 24 -13.38 -7.18 -8.66
N THR A 25 -14.03 -7.46 -7.53
CA THR A 25 -14.80 -8.70 -7.35
C THR A 25 -16.05 -8.75 -8.23
N GLY A 26 -16.67 -7.60 -8.50
CA GLY A 26 -17.76 -7.49 -9.47
C GLY A 26 -17.36 -7.84 -10.91
N ARG A 27 -16.06 -7.78 -11.23
CA ARG A 27 -15.51 -8.16 -12.56
C ARG A 27 -15.06 -9.62 -12.64
N VAL A 28 -15.11 -10.39 -11.56
CA VAL A 28 -14.73 -11.82 -11.57
C VAL A 28 -15.93 -12.67 -11.97
N PRO A 29 -15.90 -13.33 -13.13
CA PRO A 29 -17.04 -14.14 -13.58
C PRO A 29 -17.35 -15.31 -12.63
N GLY A 30 -18.63 -15.47 -12.29
CA GLY A 30 -19.12 -16.55 -11.43
C GLY A 30 -18.80 -16.39 -9.95
N LEU A 31 -18.36 -15.21 -9.51
CA LEU A 31 -18.11 -14.88 -8.10
C LEU A 31 -19.30 -14.09 -7.52
N ASP A 32 -19.83 -14.57 -6.38
CA ASP A 32 -20.72 -13.82 -5.50
C ASP A 32 -19.90 -13.35 -4.30
N ALA A 33 -19.56 -12.07 -4.25
CA ALA A 33 -18.65 -11.50 -3.27
C ALA A 33 -19.40 -10.68 -2.21
N SER A 34 -19.15 -11.01 -0.95
CA SER A 34 -19.57 -10.21 0.20
C SER A 34 -18.34 -9.51 0.82
N HIS A 35 -18.52 -8.30 1.32
CA HIS A 35 -17.41 -7.49 1.85
C HIS A 35 -17.65 -7.08 3.31
N ILE A 36 -16.64 -7.28 4.15
CA ILE A 36 -16.54 -6.74 5.51
C ILE A 36 -15.40 -5.72 5.52
N ASN A 37 -15.71 -4.47 5.84
CA ASN A 37 -14.70 -3.45 6.13
C ASN A 37 -14.66 -3.21 7.65
N LEU A 38 -13.51 -3.50 8.28
CA LEU A 38 -13.39 -3.44 9.75
C LEU A 38 -13.24 -2.01 10.28
N SER A 39 -12.98 -1.02 9.44
CA SER A 39 -12.94 0.39 9.83
C SER A 39 -14.31 1.05 9.85
N SER A 40 -15.29 0.49 9.14
CA SER A 40 -16.66 1.02 9.06
C SER A 40 -17.58 0.43 10.10
N ASN A 41 -18.63 1.16 10.47
CA ASN A 41 -19.73 0.71 11.34
C ASN A 41 -19.26 0.12 12.68
N LEU A 42 -18.29 0.78 13.33
CA LEU A 42 -17.79 0.37 14.63
C LEU A 42 -18.86 0.60 15.72
N THR A 43 -19.26 -0.46 16.42
CA THR A 43 -20.14 -0.38 17.58
C THR A 43 -19.44 0.31 18.77
N ARG A 44 -20.23 0.66 19.82
CA ARG A 44 -19.64 1.17 21.07
C ARG A 44 -18.65 0.16 21.68
N THR A 45 -19.01 -1.11 21.68
CA THR A 45 -18.16 -2.21 22.16
C THR A 45 -16.84 -2.30 21.36
N ASP A 46 -16.90 -2.17 20.03
CA ASP A 46 -15.70 -2.20 19.18
C ASP A 46 -14.72 -1.05 19.51
N ARG A 47 -15.28 0.14 19.74
CA ARG A 47 -14.48 1.31 20.13
C ARG A 47 -13.85 1.15 21.52
N VAL A 48 -14.58 0.60 22.48
CA VAL A 48 -14.06 0.32 23.84
C VAL A 48 -12.94 -0.73 23.76
N LEU A 49 -13.16 -1.87 23.08
CA LEU A 49 -12.15 -2.90 22.92
C LEU A 49 -10.91 -2.35 22.21
N ARG A 50 -11.08 -1.59 21.13
CA ARG A 50 -9.95 -0.94 20.43
C ARG A 50 -9.15 -0.05 21.37
N ARG A 51 -9.82 0.72 22.26
CA ARG A 51 -9.14 1.51 23.28
C ARG A 51 -8.37 0.64 24.28
N LEU A 52 -9.00 -0.38 24.83
CA LEU A 52 -8.38 -1.29 25.80
C LEU A 52 -7.13 -1.96 25.24
N PHE A 53 -7.21 -2.51 24.02
CA PHE A 53 -6.08 -3.17 23.35
C PHE A 53 -4.98 -2.19 22.92
N SER A 54 -5.27 -0.88 22.85
CA SER A 54 -4.31 0.18 22.53
C SER A 54 -3.71 0.87 23.74
N LEU A 55 -4.18 0.57 24.97
CA LEU A 55 -3.60 1.16 26.19
C LEU A 55 -2.12 0.78 26.32
N PRO A 56 -1.24 1.74 26.62
CA PRO A 56 0.14 1.45 26.95
C PRO A 56 0.17 0.73 28.31
N LEU A 57 0.80 -0.44 28.39
CA LEU A 57 1.01 -1.18 29.64
C LEU A 57 2.39 -0.87 30.25
N THR A 58 3.26 -0.22 29.48
CA THR A 58 4.59 0.22 29.88
C THR A 58 4.78 1.68 29.47
N PRO A 59 5.76 2.41 30.00
CA PRO A 59 6.10 3.74 29.54
C PRO A 59 6.28 3.79 28.04
N SER A 60 5.78 4.86 27.40
CA SER A 60 5.81 5.00 25.93
C SER A 60 7.21 5.27 25.37
N THR A 61 8.19 5.52 26.22
CA THR A 61 9.59 5.82 25.87
C THR A 61 10.54 4.88 26.61
N GLY A 62 11.73 4.66 26.04
CA GLY A 62 12.76 3.82 26.61
C GLY A 62 12.59 2.33 26.30
N PRO A 63 13.52 1.47 26.80
CA PRO A 63 13.52 0.03 26.50
C PRO A 63 12.24 -0.70 26.92
N ALA A 64 11.60 -0.28 28.01
CA ALA A 64 10.37 -0.88 28.51
C ALA A 64 9.20 -0.77 27.52
N ALA A 65 9.17 0.25 26.66
CA ALA A 65 8.14 0.41 25.63
C ALA A 65 8.03 -0.81 24.68
N ASN A 66 9.14 -1.51 24.45
CA ASN A 66 9.20 -2.68 23.60
C ASN A 66 8.65 -3.97 24.26
N LEU A 67 8.44 -3.97 25.58
CA LEU A 67 7.87 -5.10 26.34
C LEU A 67 6.33 -5.10 26.34
N ASP A 68 5.72 -4.02 25.90
CA ASP A 68 4.25 -3.81 25.92
C ASP A 68 3.47 -4.83 25.07
N LEU A 69 4.07 -5.39 24.03
CA LEU A 69 3.38 -6.20 23.02
C LEU A 69 2.13 -5.48 22.43
N ARG A 70 2.10 -4.16 22.49
CA ARG A 70 0.96 -3.31 22.11
C ARG A 70 0.55 -3.58 20.65
N ARG A 71 1.52 -3.74 19.75
CA ARG A 71 1.28 -4.09 18.34
C ARG A 71 0.49 -5.40 18.24
N TRP A 72 0.98 -6.45 18.85
CA TRP A 72 0.32 -7.77 18.83
C TRP A 72 -1.09 -7.70 19.44
N ARG A 73 -1.28 -6.98 20.55
CA ARG A 73 -2.61 -6.79 21.15
C ARG A 73 -3.56 -6.09 20.17
N GLN A 74 -3.12 -5.03 19.49
CA GLN A 74 -3.92 -4.32 18.49
C GLN A 74 -4.29 -5.23 17.31
N GLU A 75 -3.35 -6.03 16.80
CA GLU A 75 -3.59 -7.00 15.73
C GLU A 75 -4.57 -8.10 16.17
N MET A 76 -4.45 -8.60 17.40
CA MET A 76 -5.42 -9.53 17.97
C MET A 76 -6.82 -8.94 18.07
N ASN A 77 -6.94 -7.67 18.45
CA ASN A 77 -8.25 -6.99 18.46
C ASN A 77 -8.86 -6.91 17.05
N VAL A 78 -8.06 -6.63 16.03
CA VAL A 78 -8.50 -6.64 14.62
C VAL A 78 -9.01 -8.03 14.24
N GLY A 79 -8.25 -9.09 14.56
CA GLY A 79 -8.65 -10.47 14.31
C GLY A 79 -9.95 -10.87 15.03
N LEU A 80 -10.11 -10.47 16.29
CA LEU A 80 -11.33 -10.74 17.07
C LEU A 80 -12.57 -10.03 16.49
N LEU A 81 -12.40 -8.77 16.05
CA LEU A 81 -13.44 -8.03 15.37
C LEU A 81 -13.84 -8.72 14.06
N ALA A 82 -12.84 -9.12 13.26
CA ALA A 82 -13.06 -9.85 12.02
C ALA A 82 -13.83 -11.16 12.27
N ALA A 83 -13.37 -11.98 13.23
CA ALA A 83 -14.02 -13.25 13.56
C ALA A 83 -15.49 -13.11 14.01
N ARG A 84 -15.82 -12.01 14.72
CA ARG A 84 -17.21 -11.71 15.10
C ARG A 84 -18.06 -11.36 13.88
N ARG A 85 -17.54 -10.48 12.99
CA ARG A 85 -18.28 -10.07 11.79
C ARG A 85 -18.44 -11.21 10.79
N ILE A 86 -17.44 -12.07 10.65
CA ILE A 86 -17.53 -13.28 9.82
C ILE A 86 -18.68 -14.18 10.35
N ARG A 87 -18.74 -14.45 11.66
CA ARG A 87 -19.84 -15.24 12.25
C ARG A 87 -21.21 -14.64 11.95
N THR A 88 -21.33 -13.32 11.94
CA THR A 88 -22.59 -12.65 11.60
C THR A 88 -22.94 -12.84 10.13
N ALA A 89 -21.96 -12.73 9.23
CA ALA A 89 -22.17 -12.95 7.80
C ALA A 89 -22.55 -14.41 7.48
N GLU A 90 -21.92 -15.38 8.14
CA GLU A 90 -22.20 -16.81 7.98
C GLU A 90 -23.62 -17.21 8.39
N ARG A 91 -24.29 -16.44 9.25
CA ARG A 91 -25.72 -16.66 9.56
C ARG A 91 -26.64 -16.42 8.37
N GLN A 92 -26.19 -15.67 7.39
CA GLN A 92 -26.90 -15.38 6.14
C GLN A 92 -26.61 -16.41 5.04
N GLY A 93 -25.70 -17.35 5.30
CA GLY A 93 -25.32 -18.44 4.41
C GLY A 93 -23.83 -18.73 4.44
N ALA A 94 -23.48 -19.96 4.09
CA ALA A 94 -22.09 -20.42 4.04
C ALA A 94 -21.32 -19.74 2.88
N PHE A 95 -20.00 -19.67 3.02
CA PHE A 95 -19.08 -19.21 2.01
C PHE A 95 -18.18 -20.36 1.54
N ASP A 96 -17.89 -20.40 0.23
CA ASP A 96 -16.99 -21.38 -0.38
C ASP A 96 -15.52 -20.96 -0.21
N ALA A 97 -15.25 -19.67 -0.02
CA ALA A 97 -13.91 -19.13 0.21
C ALA A 97 -13.94 -17.90 1.13
N LEU A 98 -12.83 -17.69 1.86
CA LEU A 98 -12.58 -16.48 2.65
C LEU A 98 -11.33 -15.78 2.12
N HIS A 99 -11.36 -14.46 2.05
CA HIS A 99 -10.19 -13.64 1.72
C HIS A 99 -9.91 -12.65 2.86
N PHE A 100 -8.72 -12.72 3.42
CA PHE A 100 -8.26 -11.86 4.50
C PHE A 100 -7.22 -10.84 3.99
N HIS A 101 -7.49 -9.59 4.16
CA HIS A 101 -6.57 -8.48 3.88
C HIS A 101 -6.44 -7.63 5.14
N THR A 102 -5.40 -7.70 5.86
CA THR A 102 -4.09 -8.33 5.94
C THR A 102 -4.13 -9.60 6.82
N GLN A 103 -2.93 -10.20 7.13
CA GLN A 103 -2.82 -11.38 8.02
C GLN A 103 -3.43 -11.16 9.41
N ALA A 104 -3.34 -9.94 9.96
CA ALA A 104 -3.93 -9.59 11.27
C ALA A 104 -5.45 -9.82 11.32
N THR A 105 -6.17 -9.67 10.19
CA THR A 105 -7.61 -9.91 10.11
C THR A 105 -7.97 -11.39 10.29
N ALA A 106 -7.01 -12.30 10.08
CA ALA A 106 -7.18 -13.74 10.21
C ALA A 106 -6.80 -14.31 11.59
N TYR A 107 -6.13 -13.55 12.47
CA TYR A 107 -5.53 -14.05 13.71
C TYR A 107 -6.51 -14.84 14.62
N ALA A 108 -7.77 -14.45 14.71
CA ALA A 108 -8.77 -15.15 15.51
C ALA A 108 -9.67 -16.10 14.69
N SER A 109 -9.29 -16.43 13.44
CA SER A 109 -10.11 -17.23 12.52
C SER A 109 -9.46 -18.54 12.08
N LEU A 110 -8.39 -19.00 12.75
CA LEU A 110 -7.60 -20.17 12.32
C LEU A 110 -8.41 -21.46 12.14
N ALA A 111 -9.36 -21.76 13.07
CA ALA A 111 -10.22 -22.93 12.94
C ALA A 111 -11.12 -22.85 11.71
N ARG A 112 -11.63 -21.64 11.44
CA ARG A 112 -12.47 -21.36 10.26
C ARG A 112 -11.68 -21.47 8.96
N MET A 113 -10.43 -20.99 8.94
CA MET A 113 -9.54 -21.10 7.77
C MET A 113 -9.21 -22.55 7.40
N ARG A 114 -9.25 -23.48 8.36
CA ARG A 114 -9.10 -24.92 8.11
C ARG A 114 -10.38 -25.57 7.59
N ALA A 115 -11.53 -25.03 7.96
CA ALA A 115 -12.85 -25.53 7.53
C ALA A 115 -13.28 -24.95 6.18
N THR A 116 -12.89 -23.73 5.86
CA THR A 116 -13.22 -23.03 4.61
C THR A 116 -11.94 -22.54 3.93
N PRO A 117 -11.70 -22.89 2.66
CA PRO A 117 -10.54 -22.47 1.91
C PRO A 117 -10.32 -20.98 2.04
N SER A 118 -9.10 -20.57 2.42
CA SER A 118 -8.86 -19.18 2.77
C SER A 118 -7.61 -18.63 2.06
N ILE A 119 -7.72 -17.40 1.57
CA ILE A 119 -6.65 -16.63 0.94
C ILE A 119 -6.25 -15.52 1.91
N VAL A 120 -4.95 -15.27 2.07
CA VAL A 120 -4.42 -14.17 2.86
C VAL A 120 -3.57 -13.28 1.97
N SER A 121 -3.93 -12.00 1.86
CA SER A 121 -3.14 -11.00 1.11
C SER A 121 -2.37 -10.09 2.05
N LEU A 122 -1.11 -9.79 1.73
CA LEU A 122 -0.26 -8.91 2.53
C LEU A 122 0.81 -8.21 1.66
N ASP A 123 1.25 -7.06 2.14
CA ASP A 123 2.35 -6.28 1.58
C ASP A 123 3.67 -6.47 2.35
N CYS A 124 3.58 -6.83 3.62
CA CYS A 124 4.72 -7.02 4.50
C CYS A 124 4.40 -8.06 5.57
N THR A 125 5.35 -8.96 5.86
CA THR A 125 5.28 -9.87 7.01
C THR A 125 5.70 -9.13 8.29
N GLN A 126 5.31 -9.65 9.46
CA GLN A 126 5.82 -9.13 10.73
C GLN A 126 7.33 -9.39 10.90
N HIS A 127 7.87 -10.39 10.21
CA HIS A 127 9.31 -10.63 10.17
C HIS A 127 10.04 -9.47 9.48
N LEU A 128 9.63 -9.08 8.27
CA LEU A 128 10.19 -7.92 7.56
C LEU A 128 10.03 -6.62 8.38
N ALA A 129 8.82 -6.36 8.88
CA ALA A 129 8.57 -5.18 9.71
C ALA A 129 9.46 -5.15 10.97
N SER A 130 9.84 -6.31 11.52
CA SER A 130 10.75 -6.39 12.66
C SER A 130 12.16 -5.94 12.33
N GLN A 131 12.60 -6.08 11.09
CA GLN A 131 13.97 -5.70 10.65
C GLN A 131 14.17 -4.19 10.66
N GLU A 132 13.09 -3.41 10.54
CA GLU A 132 13.11 -1.95 10.64
C GLU A 132 13.25 -1.43 12.07
N ALA A 133 13.10 -2.32 13.09
CA ALA A 133 13.22 -1.91 14.48
C ALA A 133 14.69 -1.59 14.85
N ALA A 134 14.91 -0.39 15.40
CA ALA A 134 16.23 0.16 15.72
C ALA A 134 17.01 -0.64 16.79
N SER A 135 16.34 -1.45 17.61
CA SER A 135 16.98 -2.19 18.70
C SER A 135 16.65 -3.68 18.69
N ARG A 136 17.52 -4.50 19.34
CA ARG A 136 17.25 -5.93 19.53
C ARG A 136 15.95 -6.20 20.29
N LEU A 137 15.68 -5.40 21.32
CA LEU A 137 14.44 -5.51 22.09
C LEU A 137 13.22 -5.11 21.27
N GLY A 138 13.34 -4.06 20.42
CA GLY A 138 12.33 -3.68 19.43
C GLY A 138 12.01 -4.85 18.50
N ARG A 139 13.02 -5.51 17.94
CA ARG A 139 12.82 -6.72 17.10
C ARG A 139 12.14 -7.84 17.87
N ALA A 140 12.56 -8.08 19.13
CA ALA A 140 11.96 -9.12 19.96
C ALA A 140 10.47 -8.89 20.23
N SER A 141 10.00 -7.64 20.29
CA SER A 141 8.58 -7.31 20.49
C SER A 141 7.66 -7.82 19.37
N TYR A 142 8.20 -8.10 18.18
CA TYR A 142 7.45 -8.68 17.06
C TYR A 142 7.23 -10.20 17.16
N ARG A 143 7.95 -10.91 18.07
CA ARG A 143 7.93 -12.40 18.10
C ARG A 143 6.52 -12.97 18.20
N ALA A 144 5.64 -12.35 18.99
CA ALA A 144 4.26 -12.82 19.14
C ALA A 144 3.49 -12.70 17.81
N SER A 145 3.64 -11.59 17.08
CA SER A 145 3.03 -11.38 15.77
C SER A 145 3.62 -12.32 14.72
N ILE A 146 4.95 -12.51 14.69
CA ILE A 146 5.63 -13.45 13.77
C ILE A 146 5.13 -14.89 13.95
N VAL A 147 4.96 -15.32 15.20
CA VAL A 147 4.41 -16.67 15.49
C VAL A 147 2.97 -16.80 15.01
N HIS A 148 2.14 -15.73 15.15
CA HIS A 148 0.76 -15.73 14.64
C HIS A 148 0.71 -15.70 13.12
N ASP A 149 1.57 -14.92 12.46
CA ASP A 149 1.72 -14.95 11.00
C ASP A 149 1.97 -16.37 10.50
N GLY A 150 2.90 -17.10 11.11
CA GLY A 150 3.18 -18.47 10.72
C GLY A 150 1.98 -19.42 10.90
N ARG A 151 1.15 -19.23 11.94
CA ARG A 151 -0.09 -20.00 12.11
C ARG A 151 -1.12 -19.69 11.04
N VAL A 152 -1.28 -18.41 10.69
CA VAL A 152 -2.19 -17.94 9.62
C VAL A 152 -1.75 -18.48 8.27
N PHE A 153 -0.45 -18.36 7.94
CA PHE A 153 0.07 -18.83 6.65
C PHE A 153 -0.05 -20.35 6.48
N ARG A 154 0.18 -21.13 7.54
CA ARG A 154 -0.07 -22.57 7.49
C ARG A 154 -1.54 -22.92 7.28
N ALA A 155 -2.46 -22.15 7.88
CA ALA A 155 -3.89 -22.36 7.75
C ALA A 155 -4.46 -21.88 6.40
N ALA A 156 -3.78 -20.96 5.71
CA ALA A 156 -4.20 -20.45 4.41
C ALA A 156 -4.05 -21.51 3.31
N ALA A 157 -5.00 -21.54 2.38
CA ALA A 157 -4.91 -22.33 1.15
C ALA A 157 -4.03 -21.64 0.08
N ALA A 158 -4.04 -20.29 0.06
CA ALA A 158 -3.12 -19.49 -0.75
C ALA A 158 -2.71 -18.22 0.00
N ILE A 159 -1.51 -17.70 -0.29
CA ILE A 159 -0.97 -16.47 0.24
C ILE A 159 -0.66 -15.54 -0.93
N VAL A 160 -1.22 -14.35 -0.94
CA VAL A 160 -0.98 -13.33 -1.96
C VAL A 160 -0.06 -12.28 -1.40
N ALA A 161 1.19 -12.28 -1.86
CA ALA A 161 2.16 -11.23 -1.59
C ALA A 161 2.04 -10.13 -2.66
N THR A 162 2.05 -8.86 -2.26
CA THR A 162 1.95 -7.75 -3.22
C THR A 162 3.23 -7.52 -4.02
N SER A 163 4.34 -8.13 -3.61
CA SER A 163 5.65 -7.98 -4.24
C SER A 163 6.49 -9.26 -4.17
N LYS A 164 7.47 -9.36 -5.05
CA LYS A 164 8.49 -10.41 -4.98
C LYS A 164 9.35 -10.26 -3.71
N TRP A 165 9.54 -9.02 -3.24
CA TRP A 165 10.24 -8.75 -1.97
C TRP A 165 9.54 -9.42 -0.79
N ALA A 166 8.22 -9.21 -0.62
CA ALA A 166 7.43 -9.88 0.41
C ALA A 166 7.34 -11.40 0.18
N ALA A 167 7.24 -11.85 -1.07
CA ALA A 167 7.21 -13.28 -1.41
C ALA A 167 8.52 -14.00 -1.07
N ARG A 168 9.68 -13.36 -1.26
CA ARG A 168 10.97 -13.92 -0.84
C ARG A 168 11.07 -14.13 0.67
N ASP A 169 10.58 -13.16 1.46
CA ASP A 169 10.55 -13.30 2.91
C ASP A 169 9.59 -14.42 3.35
N LEU A 170 8.43 -14.53 2.73
CA LEU A 170 7.51 -15.64 2.98
C LEU A 170 8.17 -17.00 2.69
N ALA A 171 8.86 -17.12 1.56
CA ALA A 171 9.54 -18.36 1.19
C ALA A 171 10.68 -18.75 2.13
N SER A 172 11.46 -17.77 2.62
CA SER A 172 12.59 -18.00 3.53
C SER A 172 12.15 -18.13 4.99
N GLY A 173 11.25 -17.27 5.46
CA GLY A 173 10.79 -17.25 6.85
C GLY A 173 9.74 -18.31 7.20
N TYR A 174 9.00 -18.78 6.15
CA TYR A 174 7.93 -19.78 6.31
C TYR A 174 7.98 -20.82 5.19
N PRO A 175 9.06 -21.64 5.12
CA PRO A 175 9.34 -22.54 3.99
C PRO A 175 8.20 -23.54 3.74
N ASP A 176 7.52 -24.00 4.79
CA ASP A 176 6.35 -24.90 4.69
C ASP A 176 5.18 -24.28 3.90
N CYS A 177 5.20 -22.97 3.67
CA CYS A 177 4.15 -22.23 2.99
C CYS A 177 4.56 -21.70 1.60
N ALA A 178 5.83 -21.90 1.19
CA ALA A 178 6.39 -21.31 -0.02
C ALA A 178 5.60 -21.68 -1.30
N ASN A 179 5.10 -22.90 -1.40
CA ASN A 179 4.30 -23.37 -2.53
C ASN A 179 2.92 -22.71 -2.65
N LYS A 180 2.42 -22.11 -1.58
CA LYS A 180 1.13 -21.40 -1.52
C LYS A 180 1.24 -19.93 -1.93
N VAL A 181 2.46 -19.39 -2.03
CA VAL A 181 2.70 -17.98 -2.31
C VAL A 181 2.44 -17.66 -3.79
N ARG A 182 1.68 -16.60 -4.01
CA ARG A 182 1.42 -15.99 -5.32
C ARG A 182 1.77 -14.51 -5.23
N VAL A 183 2.38 -13.96 -6.26
CA VAL A 183 2.66 -12.52 -6.33
C VAL A 183 1.56 -11.84 -7.13
N LEU A 184 0.89 -10.88 -6.52
CA LEU A 184 -0.16 -10.09 -7.16
C LEU A 184 -0.05 -8.65 -6.61
N PRO A 185 0.51 -7.71 -7.40
CA PRO A 185 0.70 -6.31 -6.98
C PRO A 185 -0.62 -5.66 -6.56
N PHE A 186 -0.57 -4.62 -5.75
CA PHE A 186 -1.78 -3.86 -5.45
C PHE A 186 -2.42 -3.34 -6.74
N PRO A 187 -3.76 -3.40 -6.85
CA PRO A 187 -4.45 -2.89 -8.02
C PRO A 187 -4.50 -1.37 -7.99
N VAL A 188 -4.46 -0.77 -9.17
CA VAL A 188 -4.76 0.64 -9.37
C VAL A 188 -5.86 0.81 -10.42
N ASN A 189 -6.80 1.72 -10.17
CA ASN A 189 -7.83 2.07 -11.14
C ASN A 189 -7.25 3.03 -12.19
N VAL A 190 -6.58 2.47 -13.21
CA VAL A 190 -5.97 3.25 -14.30
C VAL A 190 -7.00 4.10 -15.03
N ASP A 191 -8.24 3.66 -15.12
CA ASP A 191 -9.33 4.38 -15.82
C ASP A 191 -9.80 5.63 -15.06
N ALA A 192 -9.52 5.73 -13.75
CA ALA A 192 -9.78 6.93 -12.96
C ALA A 192 -8.86 8.10 -13.36
N PHE A 193 -7.73 7.81 -13.99
CA PHE A 193 -6.77 8.80 -14.47
C PHE A 193 -6.99 9.05 -15.96
N GLY A 194 -7.27 10.28 -16.35
CA GLY A 194 -7.64 10.66 -17.71
C GLY A 194 -6.61 10.21 -18.76
N ARG A 195 -7.08 9.71 -19.89
CA ARG A 195 -6.22 9.26 -21.00
C ARG A 195 -5.44 10.41 -21.63
N ASP A 196 -6.04 11.59 -21.67
CA ASP A 196 -5.49 12.77 -22.37
C ASP A 196 -4.58 13.64 -21.48
N TRP A 197 -4.40 13.28 -20.21
CA TRP A 197 -3.57 14.06 -19.27
C TRP A 197 -2.12 14.22 -19.73
N ALA A 198 -1.57 13.21 -20.42
CA ALA A 198 -0.21 13.33 -21.00
C ALA A 198 -0.15 14.41 -22.08
N GLY A 199 -1.13 14.47 -22.98
CA GLY A 199 -1.23 15.53 -24.02
C GLY A 199 -1.42 16.91 -23.39
N GLU A 200 -2.25 17.05 -22.38
CA GLU A 200 -2.45 18.30 -21.65
C GLU A 200 -1.14 18.81 -21.01
N ARG A 201 -0.34 17.90 -20.42
CA ARG A 201 0.98 18.24 -19.84
C ARG A 201 1.97 18.69 -20.91
N THR A 202 2.02 17.98 -22.03
CA THR A 202 2.88 18.36 -23.16
C THR A 202 2.53 19.78 -23.68
N LEU A 203 1.25 20.12 -23.78
CA LEU A 203 0.80 21.44 -24.17
C LEU A 203 1.18 22.51 -23.14
N ARG A 204 1.01 22.24 -21.86
CA ARG A 204 1.42 23.17 -20.78
C ARG A 204 2.93 23.40 -20.76
N ALA A 205 3.71 22.34 -20.93
CA ALA A 205 5.18 22.42 -20.90
C ALA A 205 5.77 23.29 -22.04
N ARG A 206 5.01 23.53 -23.12
CA ARG A 206 5.39 24.41 -24.24
C ARG A 206 5.07 25.89 -24.02
N GLN A 207 4.33 26.22 -22.96
CA GLN A 207 3.96 27.61 -22.69
C GLN A 207 5.18 28.38 -22.16
N PRO A 208 5.39 29.64 -22.62
CA PRO A 208 6.45 30.49 -22.09
C PRO A 208 6.32 30.70 -20.57
N GLY A 209 7.40 30.54 -19.85
CA GLY A 209 7.41 30.71 -18.38
C GLY A 209 6.77 29.56 -17.61
N TYR A 210 6.46 28.43 -18.26
CA TYR A 210 5.93 27.26 -17.56
C TYR A 210 6.91 26.73 -16.53
N ARG A 211 6.38 26.45 -15.31
CA ARG A 211 7.14 25.86 -14.20
C ARG A 211 6.57 24.48 -13.90
N PRO A 212 7.39 23.40 -14.04
CA PRO A 212 6.93 22.04 -13.71
C PRO A 212 6.41 21.93 -12.28
N ARG A 213 5.36 21.12 -12.10
CA ARG A 213 4.77 20.85 -10.80
C ARG A 213 5.22 19.50 -10.27
N VAL A 214 5.90 19.53 -9.14
CA VAL A 214 6.35 18.37 -8.39
C VAL A 214 5.30 18.03 -7.34
N LEU A 215 4.87 16.78 -7.29
CA LEU A 215 3.89 16.31 -6.32
C LEU A 215 4.57 15.37 -5.31
N PHE A 216 4.34 15.60 -4.04
CA PHE A 216 4.58 14.67 -2.94
C PHE A 216 3.23 14.32 -2.29
N MET A 217 3.02 13.05 -1.93
CA MET A 217 1.79 12.64 -1.23
C MET A 217 2.12 11.60 -0.16
N GLY A 218 1.88 11.96 1.13
CA GLY A 218 2.16 11.04 2.22
C GLY A 218 1.65 11.51 3.59
N GLY A 219 0.88 10.66 4.27
CA GLY A 219 0.34 10.95 5.60
C GLY A 219 1.40 10.90 6.70
N ASP A 220 2.34 9.96 6.64
CA ASP A 220 3.50 9.87 7.55
C ASP A 220 4.68 10.62 6.90
N PHE A 221 4.68 11.93 7.06
CA PHE A 221 5.59 12.83 6.38
C PHE A 221 7.08 12.52 6.61
N PRO A 222 7.55 12.26 7.86
CA PRO A 222 8.95 11.90 8.09
C PRO A 222 9.35 10.57 7.47
N ARG A 223 8.54 9.51 7.64
CA ARG A 223 8.84 8.18 7.10
C ARG A 223 8.83 8.17 5.57
N LYS A 224 7.97 8.98 4.96
CA LYS A 224 7.85 9.12 3.51
C LYS A 224 8.90 10.05 2.88
N GLY A 225 9.83 10.59 3.69
CA GLY A 225 10.94 11.43 3.22
C GLY A 225 10.54 12.87 2.90
N GLY A 226 9.40 13.34 3.44
CA GLY A 226 8.97 14.72 3.19
C GLY A 226 9.92 15.76 3.75
N ALA A 227 10.56 15.49 4.90
CA ALA A 227 11.57 16.39 5.47
C ALA A 227 12.82 16.46 4.57
N GLU A 228 13.31 15.32 4.10
CA GLU A 228 14.44 15.25 3.16
C GLU A 228 14.16 15.99 1.86
N LEU A 229 12.93 15.87 1.37
CA LEU A 229 12.51 16.58 0.15
C LEU A 229 12.49 18.10 0.37
N LEU A 230 11.98 18.58 1.51
CA LEU A 230 12.00 20.02 1.84
C LEU A 230 13.42 20.56 1.98
N ASP A 231 14.33 19.80 2.61
CA ASP A 231 15.73 20.19 2.73
C ASP A 231 16.43 20.23 1.36
N ALA A 232 16.26 19.19 0.55
CA ALA A 232 16.78 19.12 -0.82
C ALA A 232 16.25 20.28 -1.68
N TRP A 233 14.96 20.61 -1.55
CA TRP A 233 14.33 21.71 -2.26
C TRP A 233 14.91 23.07 -1.87
N ARG A 234 15.11 23.30 -0.58
CA ARG A 234 15.67 24.56 -0.05
C ARG A 234 17.11 24.78 -0.49
N GLU A 235 17.96 23.75 -0.33
CA GLU A 235 19.39 23.85 -0.57
C GLU A 235 19.76 23.98 -2.05
N SER A 236 18.91 23.44 -2.94
CA SER A 236 19.19 23.42 -4.37
C SER A 236 18.58 24.57 -5.18
N GLY A 237 17.76 25.43 -4.55
CA GLY A 237 17.06 26.51 -5.26
C GLY A 237 16.03 26.03 -6.28
N LEU A 238 15.59 24.77 -6.22
CA LEU A 238 14.62 24.20 -7.16
C LEU A 238 13.31 25.00 -7.21
N GLY A 239 12.96 25.68 -6.11
CA GLY A 239 11.79 26.53 -6.02
C GLY A 239 11.76 27.73 -6.98
N GLU A 240 12.88 28.10 -7.57
CA GLU A 240 12.94 29.14 -8.61
C GLU A 240 12.45 28.61 -9.97
N ARG A 241 12.60 27.30 -10.22
CA ARG A 241 12.37 26.66 -11.52
C ARG A 241 11.12 25.78 -11.58
N ALA A 242 10.61 25.35 -10.43
CA ALA A 242 9.46 24.46 -10.31
C ALA A 242 8.57 24.82 -9.11
N ALA A 243 7.38 24.26 -9.05
CA ALA A 243 6.49 24.31 -7.87
C ALA A 243 6.41 22.94 -7.21
N LEU A 244 6.36 22.90 -5.86
CA LEU A 244 6.23 21.67 -5.09
C LEU A 244 4.92 21.70 -4.28
N ASP A 245 4.04 20.75 -4.56
CA ASP A 245 2.82 20.51 -3.79
C ASP A 245 3.02 19.31 -2.85
N LEU A 246 2.97 19.55 -1.54
CA LEU A 246 3.09 18.52 -0.51
C LEU A 246 1.71 18.20 0.07
N VAL A 247 1.15 17.07 -0.33
CA VAL A 247 -0.16 16.59 0.16
C VAL A 247 0.06 15.79 1.43
N THR A 248 -0.24 16.42 2.57
CA THR A 248 -0.09 15.79 3.88
C THR A 248 -0.92 16.52 4.96
N ASP A 249 -1.51 15.76 5.88
CA ASP A 249 -2.12 16.28 7.10
C ASP A 249 -1.12 16.30 8.28
N TRP A 250 0.12 15.86 8.06
CA TRP A 250 1.17 15.94 9.08
C TRP A 250 1.45 17.40 9.47
N PRO A 251 1.69 17.69 10.77
CA PRO A 251 1.95 19.04 11.23
C PRO A 251 3.34 19.53 10.80
N VAL A 252 3.43 20.04 9.57
CA VAL A 252 4.64 20.71 9.09
C VAL A 252 4.61 22.17 9.53
N ARG A 253 5.71 22.67 10.09
CA ARG A 253 5.85 24.05 10.53
C ARG A 253 5.94 24.99 9.33
N ALA A 254 5.22 26.12 9.37
CA ALA A 254 5.15 27.06 8.26
C ALA A 254 6.52 27.67 7.91
N ASP A 255 7.35 27.95 8.92
CA ASP A 255 8.69 28.52 8.76
C ASP A 255 9.72 27.54 8.13
N THR A 256 9.37 26.25 8.01
CA THR A 256 10.21 25.25 7.36
C THR A 256 9.87 25.04 5.89
N ILE A 257 8.83 25.68 5.37
CA ILE A 257 8.40 25.52 3.97
C ILE A 257 9.24 26.45 3.08
N PRO A 258 10.06 25.92 2.15
CA PRO A 258 10.90 26.74 1.29
C PRO A 258 10.09 27.45 0.20
N ALA A 259 10.70 28.44 -0.45
CA ALA A 259 10.11 29.12 -1.59
C ALA A 259 9.73 28.13 -2.70
N GLY A 260 8.58 28.36 -3.34
CA GLY A 260 8.06 27.48 -4.40
C GLY A 260 7.40 26.18 -3.89
N ALA A 261 7.37 25.93 -2.57
CA ALA A 261 6.68 24.78 -1.99
C ALA A 261 5.37 25.20 -1.29
N SER A 262 4.36 24.33 -1.32
CA SER A 262 3.07 24.53 -0.64
C SER A 262 2.58 23.25 0.03
N ILE A 263 1.85 23.39 1.16
CA ILE A 263 1.20 22.28 1.85
C ILE A 263 -0.28 22.23 1.45
N VAL A 264 -0.72 21.08 1.00
CA VAL A 264 -2.12 20.80 0.66
C VAL A 264 -2.70 19.83 1.69
N ARG A 265 -3.76 20.21 2.40
CA ARG A 265 -4.37 19.45 3.49
C ARG A 265 -5.79 19.01 3.15
N GLY A 266 -6.29 18.02 3.89
CA GLY A 266 -7.68 17.57 3.82
C GLY A 266 -8.04 16.93 2.48
N VAL A 267 -7.08 16.26 1.84
CA VAL A 267 -7.29 15.59 0.55
C VAL A 267 -7.67 14.13 0.79
N THR A 268 -8.85 13.75 0.35
CA THR A 268 -9.29 12.36 0.38
C THR A 268 -8.93 11.68 -0.94
N ALA A 269 -8.36 10.48 -0.87
CA ALA A 269 -8.01 9.68 -2.05
C ALA A 269 -9.23 9.48 -2.97
N TYR A 270 -8.99 9.57 -4.27
CA TYR A 270 -10.00 9.47 -5.34
C TYR A 270 -11.09 10.56 -5.34
N SER A 271 -10.97 11.61 -4.50
CA SER A 271 -11.81 12.81 -4.61
C SER A 271 -11.47 13.63 -5.87
N PRO A 272 -12.37 14.51 -6.35
CA PRO A 272 -12.07 15.39 -7.49
C PRO A 272 -10.80 16.21 -7.28
N ARG A 273 -10.57 16.71 -6.03
CA ARG A 273 -9.35 17.46 -5.69
C ARG A 273 -8.10 16.60 -5.76
N TRP A 274 -8.18 15.35 -5.32
CA TRP A 274 -7.06 14.41 -5.40
C TRP A 274 -6.72 14.09 -6.87
N LEU A 275 -7.71 13.85 -7.72
CA LEU A 275 -7.52 13.63 -9.16
C LEU A 275 -6.90 14.85 -9.85
N GLU A 276 -7.33 16.07 -9.47
CA GLU A 276 -6.77 17.30 -10.03
C GLU A 276 -5.29 17.51 -9.66
N LEU A 277 -4.88 17.10 -8.46
CA LEU A 277 -3.46 17.13 -8.07
C LEU A 277 -2.62 16.23 -8.99
N TRP A 278 -3.08 15.01 -9.28
CA TRP A 278 -2.41 14.11 -10.22
C TRP A 278 -2.43 14.62 -11.66
N ARG A 279 -3.54 15.22 -12.09
CA ARG A 279 -3.67 15.82 -13.43
C ARG A 279 -2.72 16.98 -13.64
N SER A 280 -2.59 17.83 -12.62
CA SER A 280 -1.74 19.03 -12.68
C SER A 280 -0.26 18.76 -12.47
N ALA A 281 0.12 17.64 -11.86
CA ALA A 281 1.51 17.26 -11.61
C ALA A 281 2.25 16.84 -12.88
N ASP A 282 3.55 17.11 -12.94
CA ASP A 282 4.46 16.69 -14.02
C ASP A 282 5.39 15.58 -13.60
N LEU A 283 5.65 15.46 -12.32
CA LEU A 283 6.42 14.37 -11.71
C LEU A 283 6.00 14.17 -10.26
N PHE A 284 6.21 12.95 -9.79
CA PHE A 284 5.96 12.57 -8.40
C PHE A 284 7.27 12.29 -7.69
N VAL A 285 7.43 12.74 -6.43
CA VAL A 285 8.64 12.52 -5.64
C VAL A 285 8.26 12.07 -4.24
N MET A 286 8.71 10.88 -3.84
CA MET A 286 8.57 10.39 -2.47
C MET A 286 9.83 9.61 -2.06
N PRO A 287 10.86 10.28 -1.51
CA PRO A 287 12.11 9.64 -1.11
C PRO A 287 11.97 8.94 0.25
N ALA A 288 11.10 7.93 0.31
CA ALA A 288 10.74 7.26 1.54
C ALA A 288 11.94 6.59 2.20
N ARG A 289 12.05 6.70 3.53
CA ARG A 289 13.03 5.96 4.35
C ARG A 289 12.60 4.51 4.55
N HIS A 290 11.29 4.29 4.64
CA HIS A 290 10.68 2.97 4.82
C HIS A 290 9.37 2.92 4.04
N GLU A 291 9.25 1.95 3.15
CA GLU A 291 8.06 1.71 2.34
C GLU A 291 7.96 0.24 1.98
N ALA A 292 6.89 -0.43 2.38
CA ALA A 292 6.71 -1.83 2.07
C ALA A 292 6.40 -2.07 0.59
N PHE A 293 5.47 -1.28 0.03
CA PHE A 293 5.09 -1.36 -1.37
C PHE A 293 5.05 0.03 -2.03
N GLY A 294 4.18 0.92 -1.57
CA GLY A 294 4.05 2.27 -2.11
C GLY A 294 3.00 2.40 -3.21
N ILE A 295 1.73 2.15 -2.89
CA ILE A 295 0.60 2.28 -3.83
C ILE A 295 0.63 3.60 -4.58
N VAL A 296 1.09 4.68 -3.96
CA VAL A 296 1.18 6.01 -4.55
C VAL A 296 2.10 6.09 -5.78
N TYR A 297 3.10 5.20 -5.88
CA TYR A 297 3.92 5.09 -7.10
C TYR A 297 3.13 4.44 -8.26
N GLU A 298 2.25 3.47 -7.96
CA GLU A 298 1.31 2.92 -8.96
C GLU A 298 0.32 3.99 -9.43
N GLU A 299 -0.11 4.88 -8.52
CA GLU A 299 -0.98 6.01 -8.84
C GLU A 299 -0.27 7.04 -9.72
N ALA A 300 1.00 7.35 -9.44
CA ALA A 300 1.85 8.19 -10.30
C ALA A 300 1.98 7.59 -11.70
N ALA A 301 2.31 6.30 -11.78
CA ALA A 301 2.39 5.57 -13.04
C ALA A 301 1.05 5.59 -13.80
N ALA A 302 -0.08 5.33 -13.12
CA ALA A 302 -1.41 5.37 -13.71
C ALA A 302 -1.80 6.75 -14.22
N SER A 303 -1.33 7.82 -13.57
CA SER A 303 -1.53 9.20 -14.04
C SER A 303 -0.63 9.56 -15.23
N GLY A 304 0.35 8.71 -15.57
CA GLY A 304 1.28 8.92 -16.68
C GLY A 304 2.40 9.92 -16.39
N ILE A 305 2.80 10.06 -15.11
CA ILE A 305 3.96 10.86 -14.71
C ILE A 305 5.08 9.97 -14.18
N PRO A 306 6.36 10.37 -14.40
CA PRO A 306 7.49 9.67 -13.80
C PRO A 306 7.49 9.87 -12.28
N ALA A 307 7.89 8.83 -11.56
CA ALA A 307 8.10 8.90 -10.14
C ALA A 307 9.61 8.88 -9.80
N ILE A 308 10.00 9.63 -8.75
CA ILE A 308 11.27 9.46 -8.06
C ILE A 308 10.98 8.78 -6.74
N GLY A 309 11.52 7.58 -6.54
CA GLY A 309 11.37 6.77 -5.33
C GLY A 309 12.72 6.38 -4.73
N SER A 310 12.71 5.86 -3.50
CA SER A 310 13.91 5.27 -2.91
C SER A 310 14.12 3.84 -3.40
N ASP A 311 15.37 3.44 -3.61
CA ASP A 311 15.76 2.06 -3.95
C ASP A 311 15.71 1.18 -2.70
N ILE A 312 14.49 0.84 -2.26
CA ILE A 312 14.22 0.03 -1.07
C ILE A 312 13.05 -0.94 -1.31
N ASN A 313 13.12 -2.08 -0.64
CA ASN A 313 12.01 -3.04 -0.48
C ASN A 313 11.34 -3.41 -1.82
N ALA A 314 10.05 -3.09 -1.99
CA ALA A 314 9.31 -3.38 -3.21
C ALA A 314 9.30 -2.22 -4.22
N VAL A 315 9.83 -1.04 -3.90
CA VAL A 315 9.80 0.14 -4.79
C VAL A 315 10.46 -0.13 -6.15
N PRO A 316 11.63 -0.85 -6.25
CA PRO A 316 12.22 -1.22 -7.53
C PRO A 316 11.38 -2.18 -8.39
N GLU A 317 10.34 -2.79 -7.81
CA GLU A 317 9.40 -3.61 -8.58
C GLU A 317 8.30 -2.76 -9.26
N ILE A 318 8.14 -1.51 -8.81
CA ILE A 318 7.16 -0.55 -9.34
C ILE A 318 7.85 0.44 -10.30
N ILE A 319 9.02 0.93 -9.90
CA ILE A 319 9.82 1.89 -10.66
C ILE A 319 11.04 1.16 -11.23
N SER A 320 11.10 1.00 -12.55
CA SER A 320 12.31 0.60 -13.26
C SER A 320 13.16 1.83 -13.49
N ASP A 321 14.36 1.88 -12.86
CA ASP A 321 15.24 3.06 -12.92
C ASP A 321 15.64 3.42 -14.34
N GLY A 322 15.50 4.70 -14.71
CA GLY A 322 15.77 5.22 -16.04
C GLY A 322 14.76 4.82 -17.14
N GLU A 323 13.80 3.92 -16.83
CA GLU A 323 12.80 3.43 -17.78
C GLU A 323 11.38 3.95 -17.47
N THR A 324 10.91 3.79 -16.22
CA THR A 324 9.57 4.19 -15.79
C THR A 324 9.59 5.29 -14.72
N GLY A 325 10.76 5.66 -14.24
CA GLY A 325 11.02 6.66 -13.21
C GLY A 325 12.48 6.65 -12.84
N LEU A 326 12.80 7.23 -11.69
CA LEU A 326 14.17 7.28 -11.18
C LEU A 326 14.20 6.75 -9.74
N LEU A 327 15.25 6.00 -9.40
CA LEU A 327 15.52 5.53 -8.06
C LEU A 327 16.69 6.26 -7.43
N VAL A 328 16.56 6.57 -6.15
CA VAL A 328 17.64 7.20 -5.36
C VAL A 328 17.91 6.36 -4.12
N GLN A 329 19.16 6.33 -3.66
CA GLN A 329 19.47 5.67 -2.39
C GLN A 329 18.88 6.46 -1.21
N PRO A 330 18.33 5.78 -0.19
CA PRO A 330 17.83 6.46 1.02
C PRO A 330 18.93 7.35 1.63
N GLY A 331 18.59 8.64 1.86
CA GLY A 331 19.52 9.62 2.40
C GLY A 331 20.51 10.23 1.42
N ASP A 332 20.54 9.78 0.16
CA ASP A 332 21.33 10.45 -0.88
C ASP A 332 20.62 11.73 -1.35
N ARG A 333 20.81 12.81 -0.58
CA ARG A 333 20.24 14.13 -0.90
C ARG A 333 20.75 14.67 -2.25
N ALA A 334 22.02 14.50 -2.55
CA ALA A 334 22.60 14.97 -3.82
C ALA A 334 22.01 14.21 -5.01
N GLY A 335 21.82 12.89 -4.90
CA GLY A 335 21.13 12.08 -5.89
C GLY A 335 19.67 12.50 -6.07
N LEU A 336 18.97 12.80 -4.98
CA LEU A 336 17.58 13.29 -5.02
C LEU A 336 17.50 14.63 -5.78
N VAL A 337 18.39 15.59 -5.49
CA VAL A 337 18.46 16.88 -6.18
C VAL A 337 18.75 16.69 -7.67
N ARG A 338 19.70 15.83 -8.02
CA ARG A 338 20.02 15.53 -9.43
C ARG A 338 18.83 14.91 -10.17
N ALA A 339 18.15 13.94 -9.54
CA ALA A 339 17.00 13.27 -10.13
C ALA A 339 15.82 14.24 -10.36
N ILE A 340 15.52 15.09 -9.37
CA ILE A 340 14.47 16.13 -9.49
C ILE A 340 14.87 17.12 -10.59
N GLY A 341 16.12 17.62 -10.59
CA GLY A 341 16.62 18.56 -11.59
C GLY A 341 16.52 18.01 -13.01
N ALA A 342 16.92 16.76 -13.23
CA ALA A 342 16.85 16.12 -14.54
C ALA A 342 15.39 16.06 -15.07
N LEU A 343 14.42 15.77 -14.20
CA LEU A 343 13.01 15.75 -14.59
C LEU A 343 12.41 17.15 -14.73
N ILE A 344 12.87 18.15 -13.98
CA ILE A 344 12.45 19.55 -14.15
C ILE A 344 12.93 20.08 -15.51
N ASP A 345 14.18 19.81 -15.86
CA ASP A 345 14.85 20.40 -17.02
C ASP A 345 14.44 19.76 -18.36
N SER A 346 13.89 18.53 -18.36
CA SER A 346 13.56 17.81 -19.59
C SER A 346 12.09 17.35 -19.63
N ALA A 347 11.29 18.07 -20.41
CA ALA A 347 9.91 17.67 -20.71
C ALA A 347 9.86 16.32 -21.44
N ASP A 348 10.77 16.09 -22.39
CA ASP A 348 10.84 14.84 -23.17
C ASP A 348 11.16 13.64 -22.26
N LEU A 349 12.04 13.83 -21.28
CA LEU A 349 12.35 12.78 -20.30
C LEU A 349 11.11 12.46 -19.46
N ARG A 350 10.40 13.48 -18.96
CA ARG A 350 9.14 13.28 -18.22
C ARG A 350 8.12 12.53 -19.05
N GLU A 351 7.91 12.92 -20.31
CA GLU A 351 6.94 12.29 -21.20
C GLU A 351 7.32 10.83 -21.48
N ARG A 352 8.57 10.55 -21.79
CA ARG A 352 9.07 9.21 -22.09
C ARG A 352 8.89 8.27 -20.90
N LEU A 353 9.38 8.66 -19.71
CA LEU A 353 9.29 7.84 -18.50
C LEU A 353 7.85 7.68 -18.03
N GLY A 354 7.04 8.75 -18.05
CA GLY A 354 5.65 8.71 -17.63
C GLY A 354 4.78 7.83 -18.54
N ARG A 355 5.01 7.84 -19.86
CA ARG A 355 4.34 6.95 -20.81
C ARG A 355 4.69 5.49 -20.54
N ALA A 356 5.98 5.19 -20.36
CA ALA A 356 6.45 3.85 -20.02
C ALA A 356 5.88 3.37 -18.68
N ALA A 357 5.83 4.24 -17.65
CA ALA A 357 5.24 3.95 -16.36
C ALA A 357 3.76 3.57 -16.48
N ARG A 358 2.97 4.36 -17.22
CA ARG A 358 1.55 4.06 -17.44
C ARG A 358 1.33 2.74 -18.18
N GLN A 359 2.13 2.45 -19.19
CA GLN A 359 2.07 1.18 -19.90
C GLN A 359 2.39 0.00 -18.96
N HIS A 360 3.47 0.12 -18.18
CA HIS A 360 3.89 -0.90 -17.22
C HIS A 360 2.81 -1.21 -16.20
N VAL A 361 2.25 -0.20 -15.54
CA VAL A 361 1.20 -0.40 -14.52
C VAL A 361 -0.09 -0.95 -15.12
N SER A 362 -0.46 -0.52 -16.33
CA SER A 362 -1.68 -1.00 -17.02
C SER A 362 -1.63 -2.50 -17.31
N GLN A 363 -0.45 -3.01 -17.65
CA GLN A 363 -0.24 -4.44 -17.94
C GLN A 363 -0.17 -5.31 -16.69
N ARG A 364 0.23 -4.76 -15.55
CA ARG A 364 0.57 -5.50 -14.35
C ARG A 364 -0.45 -5.39 -13.22
N ALA A 365 -0.99 -4.18 -12.98
CA ALA A 365 -1.75 -3.84 -11.79
C ALA A 365 -3.11 -3.18 -12.08
N ALA A 366 -3.51 -3.04 -13.34
CA ALA A 366 -4.84 -2.51 -13.65
C ALA A 366 -5.96 -3.41 -13.07
N VAL A 367 -7.06 -2.79 -12.65
CA VAL A 367 -8.21 -3.49 -12.05
C VAL A 367 -8.65 -4.73 -12.84
N PRO A 368 -8.79 -4.72 -14.18
CA PRO A 368 -9.16 -5.93 -14.94
C PRO A 368 -8.13 -7.05 -14.85
N VAL A 369 -6.83 -6.71 -14.87
CA VAL A 369 -5.72 -7.67 -14.75
C VAL A 369 -5.75 -8.33 -13.37
N TYR A 370 -5.87 -7.50 -12.33
CA TYR A 370 -5.96 -7.98 -10.96
C TYR A 370 -7.19 -8.88 -10.76
N ALA A 371 -8.36 -8.50 -11.27
CA ALA A 371 -9.58 -9.27 -11.17
C ALA A 371 -9.45 -10.67 -11.82
N ALA A 372 -8.83 -10.74 -12.99
CA ALA A 372 -8.60 -12.00 -13.69
C ALA A 372 -7.68 -12.94 -12.87
N LEU A 373 -6.58 -12.40 -12.34
CA LEU A 373 -5.61 -13.16 -11.53
C LEU A 373 -6.20 -13.59 -10.18
N LEU A 374 -6.87 -12.69 -9.47
CA LEU A 374 -7.54 -13.01 -8.21
C LEU A 374 -8.63 -14.08 -8.42
N GLY A 375 -9.44 -13.95 -9.47
CA GLY A 375 -10.46 -14.94 -9.84
C GLY A 375 -9.86 -16.31 -10.13
N SER A 376 -8.70 -16.37 -10.78
CA SER A 376 -7.96 -17.62 -10.99
C SER A 376 -7.50 -18.25 -9.67
N ILE A 377 -6.95 -17.46 -8.76
CA ILE A 377 -6.52 -17.93 -7.42
C ILE A 377 -7.72 -18.47 -6.63
N ILE A 378 -8.85 -17.77 -6.62
CA ILE A 378 -10.07 -18.19 -5.91
C ILE A 378 -10.56 -19.54 -6.47
N ARG A 379 -10.69 -19.66 -7.79
CA ARG A 379 -11.12 -20.91 -8.43
C ARG A 379 -10.17 -22.07 -8.11
N GLN A 380 -8.87 -21.84 -8.16
CA GLN A 380 -7.87 -22.86 -7.83
C GLN A 380 -8.02 -23.35 -6.39
N VAL A 381 -8.18 -22.44 -5.44
CA VAL A 381 -8.30 -22.73 -4.01
C VAL A 381 -9.58 -23.52 -3.71
N VAL A 382 -10.72 -23.11 -4.28
CA VAL A 382 -12.02 -23.78 -4.08
C VAL A 382 -12.00 -25.19 -4.72
N ASN A 383 -11.49 -25.32 -5.95
CA ASN A 383 -11.45 -26.62 -6.63
C ASN A 383 -10.49 -27.61 -5.95
N SER A 384 -9.39 -27.14 -5.35
CA SER A 384 -8.46 -28.00 -4.62
C SER A 384 -9.08 -28.56 -3.35
N ASP A 385 -9.89 -27.74 -2.63
CA ASP A 385 -10.60 -28.18 -1.44
C ASP A 385 -11.67 -29.24 -1.75
N VAL A 386 -12.44 -29.04 -2.80
CA VAL A 386 -13.44 -30.04 -3.27
C VAL A 386 -12.80 -31.38 -3.53
N ARG A 387 -11.63 -31.41 -4.20
CA ARG A 387 -10.90 -32.67 -4.48
C ARG A 387 -10.30 -33.34 -3.25
N GLN A 388 -9.99 -32.59 -2.19
CA GLN A 388 -9.47 -33.15 -0.94
C GLN A 388 -10.57 -33.72 -0.05
N ARG A 389 -11.83 -33.28 -0.23
CA ARG A 389 -12.99 -33.73 0.53
C ARG A 389 -13.75 -34.87 -0.14
N ALA A 390 -13.56 -35.06 -1.46
CA ALA A 390 -14.11 -36.15 -2.24
C ALA A 390 -13.20 -37.40 -2.18
#